data_651fe15fad1c5d551b4aa0206e4231ad
#
_entry.id   651fe15fad1c5d551b4aa0206e4231ad
#
_cell.length_a   1.000
_cell.length_b   1.000
_cell.length_c   1.000
_cell.angle_alpha   90.00
_cell.angle_beta   90.00
_cell.angle_gamma   90.00
#
_symmetry.space_group_name_H-M   'P 1'
#
loop_
_entity.id
_entity.type
_entity.pdbx_description
1 polymer ?
#
loop_
_entity_poly.entity_id
_entity_poly.type
_entity_poly.pdbx_seq_one_letter_code
_entity_poly.pdbx_strand_id
1 'polypeptide(L)'
;MKKLFCVAPIFLFLSACSSMSPIQKESESTSHFEGAVYQGKDFYTLDEEVQGERYRVFHQASTGFSGTSGIRKSATKRANDFCRKKDRNKKMLTVSEHTAAPPYILGNFPRIEIIFVCVDTELTQTTVAVTDKYERLIKIKELLDTGTLTQAEFEAEKKKILAEK
;
A
#
# COMPACT_ATOMS: atom_id res chain seq x y z
N MET A 1 7.78 65.51 5.03
CA MET A 1 8.48 64.23 5.18
C MET A 1 7.43 63.09 5.28
N LYS A 2 7.10 62.43 4.16
CA LYS A 2 6.10 61.35 4.11
C LYS A 2 6.84 60.03 4.37
N LYS A 3 6.56 59.37 5.50
CA LYS A 3 7.06 58.05 5.81
C LYS A 3 6.23 56.99 5.03
N LEU A 4 6.84 56.38 4.05
CA LEU A 4 6.28 55.29 3.28
C LEU A 4 6.41 54.02 4.13
N PHE A 5 5.27 53.51 4.69
CA PHE A 5 5.23 52.21 5.36
C PHE A 5 5.17 51.12 4.29
N CYS A 6 6.30 50.44 4.10
CA CYS A 6 6.37 49.24 3.24
C CYS A 6 5.79 48.05 4.03
N VAL A 7 4.53 47.71 3.77
CA VAL A 7 3.91 46.51 4.29
C VAL A 7 4.35 45.34 3.41
N ALA A 8 5.33 44.59 3.87
CA ALA A 8 5.74 43.35 3.21
C ALA A 8 4.65 42.28 3.41
N PRO A 9 4.13 41.65 2.35
CA PRO A 9 3.21 40.53 2.50
C PRO A 9 3.96 39.34 3.07
N ILE A 10 3.60 38.91 4.28
CA ILE A 10 4.03 37.66 4.87
C ILE A 10 3.31 36.55 4.13
N PHE A 11 3.98 35.92 3.16
CA PHE A 11 3.54 34.67 2.56
C PHE A 11 3.70 33.57 3.61
N LEU A 12 2.62 33.24 4.31
CA LEU A 12 2.51 31.99 5.06
C LEU A 12 2.54 30.84 4.05
N PHE A 13 3.71 30.24 3.85
CA PHE A 13 3.82 28.93 3.20
C PHE A 13 3.17 27.89 4.13
N LEU A 14 1.91 27.60 3.87
CA LEU A 14 1.26 26.41 4.39
C LEU A 14 1.95 25.20 3.73
N SER A 15 3.01 24.71 4.37
CA SER A 15 3.62 23.43 4.01
C SER A 15 2.61 22.34 4.31
N ALA A 16 1.83 21.95 3.31
CA ALA A 16 0.98 20.79 3.34
C ALA A 16 1.90 19.55 3.32
N CYS A 17 2.46 19.19 4.48
CA CYS A 17 3.30 18.03 4.62
C CYS A 17 2.42 16.79 4.66
N SER A 18 2.60 15.88 3.70
CA SER A 18 2.13 14.50 3.85
C SER A 18 2.78 13.91 5.11
N SER A 19 1.99 13.27 5.97
CA SER A 19 2.50 12.69 7.20
C SER A 19 2.74 11.19 7.04
N MET A 20 3.95 10.73 7.35
CA MET A 20 4.30 9.32 7.37
C MET A 20 4.83 8.96 8.75
N SER A 21 4.25 7.92 9.38
CA SER A 21 4.68 7.48 10.71
C SER A 21 6.10 6.91 10.69
N PRO A 22 6.80 6.88 11.83
CA PRO A 22 7.95 5.99 11.97
C PRO A 22 7.52 4.53 11.76
N ILE A 23 8.45 3.68 11.31
CA ILE A 23 8.22 2.24 11.27
C ILE A 23 8.43 1.69 12.68
N GLN A 24 7.44 1.00 13.21
CA GLN A 24 7.43 0.39 14.54
C GLN A 24 7.06 -1.08 14.43
N LYS A 25 7.38 -1.87 15.43
CA LYS A 25 6.87 -3.25 15.53
C LYS A 25 5.35 -3.20 15.70
N GLU A 26 4.66 -4.14 15.05
CA GLU A 26 3.20 -4.23 15.17
C GLU A 26 2.77 -4.41 16.63
N SER A 27 3.49 -5.25 17.38
CA SER A 27 3.23 -5.52 18.80
C SER A 27 3.46 -4.31 19.73
N GLU A 28 4.19 -3.30 19.29
CA GLU A 28 4.55 -2.10 20.05
C GLU A 28 3.83 -0.84 19.53
N SER A 29 2.88 -1.00 18.62
CA SER A 29 2.18 0.11 17.98
C SER A 29 0.70 -0.19 17.82
N THR A 30 -0.13 0.86 17.84
CA THR A 30 -1.57 0.80 17.56
C THR A 30 -1.87 1.22 16.12
N SER A 31 -2.98 0.72 15.57
CA SER A 31 -3.45 1.13 14.25
C SER A 31 -3.88 2.60 14.24
N HIS A 32 -3.52 3.33 13.19
CA HIS A 32 -3.99 4.68 12.94
C HIS A 32 -5.45 4.72 12.43
N PHE A 33 -6.05 3.56 12.22
CA PHE A 33 -7.44 3.40 11.83
C PHE A 33 -8.35 2.99 12.99
N GLU A 34 -7.81 2.74 14.18
CA GLU A 34 -8.60 2.45 15.36
C GLU A 34 -9.53 3.63 15.67
N GLY A 35 -10.85 3.38 15.76
CA GLY A 35 -11.86 4.40 15.94
C GLY A 35 -12.12 5.31 14.74
N ALA A 36 -11.57 5.03 13.57
CA ALA A 36 -11.81 5.84 12.38
C ALA A 36 -13.26 5.71 11.89
N VAL A 37 -13.89 6.86 11.60
CA VAL A 37 -15.26 6.93 11.08
C VAL A 37 -15.35 6.38 9.65
N TYR A 38 -14.33 6.64 8.84
CA TYR A 38 -14.24 6.18 7.46
C TYR A 38 -13.20 5.07 7.38
N GLN A 39 -13.69 3.83 7.24
CA GLN A 39 -12.85 2.65 7.03
C GLN A 39 -12.81 2.31 5.55
N GLY A 40 -11.66 1.92 5.09
CA GLY A 40 -11.43 1.45 3.75
C GLY A 40 -11.46 -0.07 3.65
N LYS A 41 -10.89 -0.54 2.57
CA LYS A 41 -10.77 -1.96 2.30
C LYS A 41 -9.53 -2.52 2.99
N ASP A 42 -9.71 -3.56 3.78
CA ASP A 42 -8.61 -4.39 4.27
C ASP A 42 -8.19 -5.35 3.16
N PHE A 43 -6.91 -5.39 2.93
CA PHE A 43 -6.31 -6.30 1.97
C PHE A 43 -5.22 -7.13 2.67
N TYR A 44 -5.41 -8.44 2.72
CA TYR A 44 -4.44 -9.39 3.27
C TYR A 44 -3.72 -10.06 2.10
N THR A 45 -2.41 -9.89 2.05
CA THR A 45 -1.58 -10.41 0.96
C THR A 45 -1.04 -11.79 1.27
N LEU A 46 -1.01 -12.16 2.55
CA LEU A 46 -0.44 -13.41 3.03
C LEU A 46 -1.33 -14.03 4.11
N ASP A 47 -1.47 -15.36 4.03
CA ASP A 47 -2.00 -16.16 5.13
C ASP A 47 -1.07 -16.07 6.36
N GLU A 48 -1.57 -16.39 7.54
CA GLU A 48 -0.94 -16.17 8.86
C GLU A 48 0.45 -16.84 9.04
N GLU A 49 0.91 -17.65 8.10
CA GLU A 49 2.09 -18.50 8.23
C GLU A 49 3.45 -17.81 7.95
N VAL A 50 3.47 -16.55 7.49
CA VAL A 50 4.76 -15.89 7.30
C VAL A 50 5.38 -15.56 8.64
N GLN A 51 6.34 -16.39 9.04
CA GLN A 51 7.12 -16.21 10.25
C GLN A 51 8.04 -15.00 10.11
N GLY A 52 8.09 -14.17 11.13
CA GLY A 52 8.95 -13.00 11.17
C GLY A 52 8.38 -11.88 12.02
N GLU A 53 9.24 -10.96 12.39
CA GLU A 53 8.82 -9.77 13.13
C GLU A 53 8.02 -8.84 12.21
N ARG A 54 6.78 -8.55 12.60
CA ARG A 54 5.87 -7.68 11.85
C ARG A 54 6.11 -6.23 12.22
N TYR A 55 6.08 -5.38 11.20
CA TYR A 55 6.26 -3.93 11.30
C TYR A 55 5.06 -3.21 10.70
N ARG A 56 4.76 -2.05 11.25
CA ARG A 56 3.69 -1.15 10.80
C ARG A 56 4.27 0.15 10.28
N VAL A 57 3.73 0.62 9.15
CA VAL A 57 3.94 1.96 8.63
C VAL A 57 2.59 2.55 8.21
N PHE A 58 2.35 3.80 8.59
CA PHE A 58 1.20 4.58 8.18
C PHE A 58 1.64 5.75 7.32
N HIS A 59 0.86 6.08 6.29
CA HIS A 59 1.07 7.25 5.45
C HIS A 59 -0.25 7.90 5.08
N GLN A 60 -0.34 9.22 5.27
CA GLN A 60 -1.49 10.04 4.88
C GLN A 60 -1.07 11.08 3.86
N ALA A 61 -1.89 11.26 2.82
CA ALA A 61 -1.73 12.31 1.83
C ALA A 61 -2.04 13.69 2.43
N SER A 62 -1.46 14.72 1.86
CA SER A 62 -1.71 16.11 2.28
C SER A 62 -3.01 16.68 1.71
N THR A 63 -3.59 16.06 0.69
CA THR A 63 -4.82 16.52 0.04
C THR A 63 -5.73 15.35 -0.34
N GLY A 64 -7.05 15.61 -0.46
CA GLY A 64 -8.02 14.62 -0.93
C GLY A 64 -7.84 14.17 -2.38
N PHE A 65 -7.11 14.93 -3.19
CA PHE A 65 -6.94 14.66 -4.63
C PHE A 65 -5.80 13.68 -4.94
N SER A 66 -4.96 13.35 -3.97
CA SER A 66 -3.73 12.56 -4.18
C SER A 66 -3.99 11.08 -4.48
N GLY A 67 -5.17 10.56 -4.16
CA GLY A 67 -5.45 9.13 -4.24
C GLY A 67 -4.54 8.27 -3.33
N THR A 68 -4.74 6.96 -3.36
CA THR A 68 -3.97 6.02 -2.50
C THR A 68 -2.69 5.50 -3.15
N SER A 69 -2.57 5.54 -4.49
CA SER A 69 -1.43 4.91 -5.19
C SER A 69 -0.08 5.59 -4.88
N GLY A 70 -0.05 6.92 -4.82
CA GLY A 70 1.16 7.68 -4.50
C GLY A 70 1.67 7.44 -3.08
N ILE A 71 0.77 7.45 -2.10
CA ILE A 71 1.11 7.18 -0.70
C ILE A 71 1.52 5.72 -0.49
N ARG A 72 0.88 4.77 -1.20
CA ARG A 72 1.29 3.35 -1.21
C ARG A 72 2.73 3.20 -1.68
N LYS A 73 3.06 3.79 -2.83
CA LYS A 73 4.42 3.76 -3.39
C LYS A 73 5.46 4.31 -2.40
N SER A 74 5.15 5.42 -1.72
CA SER A 74 6.03 6.04 -0.73
C SER A 74 6.19 5.17 0.52
N ALA A 75 5.10 4.60 1.05
CA ALA A 75 5.13 3.71 2.21
C ALA A 75 5.92 2.42 1.91
N THR A 76 5.66 1.79 0.75
CA THR A 76 6.37 0.60 0.27
C THR A 76 7.86 0.86 0.10
N LYS A 77 8.23 2.00 -0.51
CA LYS A 77 9.63 2.39 -0.64
C LYS A 77 10.32 2.50 0.72
N ARG A 78 9.70 3.18 1.68
CA ARG A 78 10.23 3.36 3.03
C ARG A 78 10.38 2.04 3.78
N ALA A 79 9.39 1.14 3.65
CA ALA A 79 9.44 -0.20 4.25
C ALA A 79 10.58 -1.04 3.65
N ASN A 80 10.77 -1.00 2.33
CA ASN A 80 11.90 -1.66 1.67
C ASN A 80 13.25 -1.10 2.14
N ASP A 81 13.36 0.24 2.24
CA ASP A 81 14.59 0.89 2.73
C ASP A 81 14.88 0.50 4.17
N PHE A 82 13.85 0.34 5.01
CA PHE A 82 13.97 -0.14 6.38
C PHE A 82 14.49 -1.59 6.44
N CYS A 83 13.93 -2.50 5.65
CA CYS A 83 14.38 -3.90 5.60
C CYS A 83 15.83 -4.01 5.12
N ARG A 84 16.20 -3.24 4.08
CA ARG A 84 17.59 -3.20 3.56
C ARG A 84 18.59 -2.59 4.54
N LYS A 85 18.17 -1.71 5.44
CA LYS A 85 19.03 -1.20 6.51
C LYS A 85 19.30 -2.24 7.58
N LYS A 86 18.37 -3.18 7.82
CA LYS A 86 18.57 -4.31 8.73
C LYS A 86 19.48 -5.36 8.10
N ASP A 87 19.22 -5.68 6.82
CA ASP A 87 20.01 -6.61 6.04
C ASP A 87 19.84 -6.27 4.55
N ARG A 88 20.96 -6.13 3.81
CA ARG A 88 20.94 -5.72 2.39
C ARG A 88 20.19 -6.70 1.48
N ASN A 89 20.10 -7.96 1.89
CA ASN A 89 19.43 -9.01 1.14
C ASN A 89 17.94 -9.10 1.44
N LYS A 90 17.43 -8.27 2.37
CA LYS A 90 16.03 -8.29 2.76
C LYS A 90 15.18 -7.25 2.04
N LYS A 91 13.95 -7.64 1.80
CA LYS A 91 12.90 -6.86 1.16
C LYS A 91 11.64 -6.91 2.02
N MET A 92 10.82 -5.87 1.95
CA MET A 92 9.51 -5.91 2.59
C MET A 92 8.59 -6.87 1.84
N LEU A 93 7.80 -7.63 2.58
CA LEU A 93 6.68 -8.42 2.10
C LEU A 93 5.44 -7.95 2.87
N THR A 94 4.43 -7.46 2.14
CA THR A 94 3.20 -6.97 2.74
C THR A 94 2.41 -8.14 3.32
N VAL A 95 2.03 -8.04 4.59
CA VAL A 95 1.13 -8.97 5.27
C VAL A 95 -0.31 -8.50 5.12
N SER A 96 -0.57 -7.23 5.44
CA SER A 96 -1.88 -6.61 5.28
C SER A 96 -1.77 -5.14 4.91
N GLU A 97 -2.80 -4.62 4.29
CA GLU A 97 -2.94 -3.23 3.92
C GLU A 97 -4.34 -2.73 4.27
N HIS A 98 -4.42 -1.62 4.96
CA HIS A 98 -5.65 -0.93 5.28
C HIS A 98 -5.66 0.47 4.66
N THR A 99 -6.74 0.86 3.99
CA THR A 99 -6.88 2.17 3.34
C THR A 99 -8.14 2.88 3.79
N ALA A 100 -8.12 4.22 3.80
CA ALA A 100 -9.34 5.00 3.99
C ALA A 100 -10.27 4.86 2.78
N ALA A 101 -11.57 4.77 3.04
CA ALA A 101 -12.59 4.80 1.98
C ALA A 101 -12.85 6.23 1.50
N PRO A 102 -13.12 6.45 0.20
CA PRO A 102 -13.66 7.72 -0.29
C PRO A 102 -15.10 7.95 0.27
N PRO A 103 -15.61 9.19 0.25
CA PRO A 103 -15.03 10.38 -0.37
C PRO A 103 -13.93 11.03 0.49
N TYR A 104 -12.89 11.55 -0.17
CA TYR A 104 -11.77 12.21 0.51
C TYR A 104 -12.03 13.71 0.68
N ILE A 105 -12.96 14.03 1.56
CA ILE A 105 -13.44 15.41 1.87
C ILE A 105 -13.47 15.61 3.38
N LEU A 106 -13.57 16.87 3.80
CA LEU A 106 -13.76 17.26 5.21
C LEU A 106 -12.74 16.62 6.18
N GLY A 107 -11.47 16.57 5.76
CA GLY A 107 -10.40 16.01 6.58
C GLY A 107 -10.21 14.49 6.43
N ASN A 108 -11.09 13.78 5.74
CA ASN A 108 -10.86 12.38 5.35
C ASN A 108 -9.91 12.35 4.14
N PHE A 109 -8.62 12.47 4.38
CA PHE A 109 -7.60 12.37 3.32
C PHE A 109 -7.25 10.93 3.00
N PRO A 110 -6.77 10.63 1.76
CA PRO A 110 -6.23 9.34 1.42
C PRO A 110 -5.15 8.94 2.43
N ARG A 111 -5.30 7.77 3.03
CA ARG A 111 -4.35 7.23 4.01
C ARG A 111 -4.26 5.73 3.87
N ILE A 112 -3.11 5.20 4.22
CA ILE A 112 -2.79 3.78 4.11
C ILE A 112 -1.98 3.35 5.33
N GLU A 113 -2.27 2.18 5.84
CA GLU A 113 -1.47 1.48 6.83
C GLU A 113 -1.04 0.16 6.23
N ILE A 114 0.25 -0.15 6.30
CA ILE A 114 0.80 -1.39 5.80
C ILE A 114 1.46 -2.11 6.96
N ILE A 115 1.08 -3.37 7.16
CA ILE A 115 1.79 -4.32 8.01
C ILE A 115 2.65 -5.20 7.11
N PHE A 116 3.92 -5.35 7.45
CA PHE A 116 4.88 -6.06 6.63
C PHE A 116 5.92 -6.80 7.48
N VAL A 117 6.55 -7.79 6.87
CA VAL A 117 7.73 -8.49 7.38
C VAL A 117 8.92 -8.23 6.47
N CYS A 118 10.14 -8.38 7.00
CA CYS A 118 11.36 -8.34 6.20
C CYS A 118 11.81 -9.77 5.87
N VAL A 119 11.72 -10.16 4.62
CA VAL A 119 12.09 -11.49 4.12
C VAL A 119 13.25 -11.41 3.14
N ASP A 120 13.93 -12.53 2.90
CA ASP A 120 14.97 -12.61 1.92
C ASP A 120 14.43 -12.39 0.50
N THR A 121 15.19 -11.71 -0.34
CA THR A 121 14.73 -11.28 -1.69
C THR A 121 14.35 -12.49 -2.56
N GLU A 122 14.99 -13.63 -2.39
CA GLU A 122 14.69 -14.86 -3.14
C GLU A 122 13.28 -15.39 -2.79
N LEU A 123 12.93 -15.41 -1.50
CA LEU A 123 11.59 -15.82 -1.03
C LEU A 123 10.49 -14.89 -1.58
N THR A 124 10.79 -13.59 -1.65
CA THR A 124 9.84 -12.61 -2.20
C THR A 124 9.53 -12.86 -3.67
N GLN A 125 10.53 -13.23 -4.47
CA GLN A 125 10.33 -13.52 -5.90
C GLN A 125 9.41 -14.72 -6.10
N THR A 126 9.61 -15.77 -5.33
CA THR A 126 8.77 -16.97 -5.40
C THR A 126 7.32 -16.66 -5.00
N THR A 127 7.12 -15.94 -3.90
CA THR A 127 5.78 -15.60 -3.41
C THR A 127 5.03 -14.68 -4.37
N VAL A 128 5.69 -13.66 -4.93
CA VAL A 128 5.08 -12.74 -5.91
C VAL A 128 4.68 -13.48 -7.18
N ALA A 129 5.52 -14.39 -7.69
CA ALA A 129 5.20 -15.19 -8.88
C ALA A 129 3.96 -16.08 -8.67
N VAL A 130 3.84 -16.69 -7.48
CA VAL A 130 2.67 -17.52 -7.14
C VAL A 130 1.41 -16.67 -7.04
N THR A 131 1.47 -15.51 -6.34
CA THR A 131 0.33 -14.60 -6.19
C THR A 131 -0.14 -14.08 -7.54
N ASP A 132 0.77 -13.63 -8.41
CA ASP A 132 0.45 -13.16 -9.77
C ASP A 132 -0.27 -14.23 -10.59
N LYS A 133 0.17 -15.48 -10.49
CA LYS A 133 -0.43 -16.61 -11.18
C LYS A 133 -1.89 -16.83 -10.76
N TYR A 134 -2.19 -16.79 -9.46
CA TYR A 134 -3.56 -16.95 -8.97
C TYR A 134 -4.44 -15.74 -9.26
N GLU A 135 -3.93 -14.53 -9.18
CA GLU A 135 -4.65 -13.32 -9.58
C GLU A 135 -5.07 -13.37 -11.06
N ARG A 136 -4.18 -13.84 -11.93
CA ARG A 136 -4.49 -14.03 -13.36
C ARG A 136 -5.56 -15.10 -13.57
N LEU A 137 -5.55 -16.20 -12.80
CA LEU A 137 -6.59 -17.21 -12.84
C LEU A 137 -7.95 -16.69 -12.40
N ILE A 138 -8.00 -15.89 -11.34
CA ILE A 138 -9.23 -15.23 -10.89
C ILE A 138 -9.77 -14.31 -11.98
N LYS A 139 -8.89 -13.49 -12.58
CA LYS A 139 -9.27 -12.55 -13.63
C LYS A 139 -9.87 -13.23 -14.88
N ILE A 140 -9.26 -14.33 -15.36
CA ILE A 140 -9.82 -15.04 -16.50
C ILE A 140 -11.14 -15.76 -16.14
N LYS A 141 -11.33 -16.15 -14.87
CA LYS A 141 -12.62 -16.69 -14.40
C LYS A 141 -13.71 -15.62 -14.41
N GLU A 142 -13.43 -14.41 -13.97
CA GLU A 142 -14.35 -13.27 -14.06
C GLU A 142 -14.76 -12.98 -15.51
N LEU A 143 -13.81 -13.05 -16.45
CA LEU A 143 -14.08 -12.85 -17.87
C LEU A 143 -14.97 -13.96 -18.45
N LEU A 144 -14.81 -15.19 -17.99
CA LEU A 144 -15.71 -16.29 -18.35
C LEU A 144 -17.13 -16.06 -17.79
N ASP A 145 -17.25 -15.70 -16.50
CA ASP A 145 -18.52 -15.50 -15.82
C ASP A 145 -19.32 -14.32 -16.40
N THR A 146 -18.62 -13.31 -16.92
CA THR A 146 -19.24 -12.17 -17.63
C THR A 146 -19.53 -12.46 -19.09
N GLY A 147 -19.19 -13.64 -19.61
CA GLY A 147 -19.37 -14.01 -21.00
C GLY A 147 -18.40 -13.33 -21.99
N THR A 148 -17.37 -12.65 -21.47
CA THR A 148 -16.32 -12.02 -22.29
C THR A 148 -15.37 -13.05 -22.89
N LEU A 149 -15.14 -14.16 -22.19
CA LEU A 149 -14.40 -15.33 -22.65
C LEU A 149 -15.35 -16.52 -22.85
N THR A 150 -15.11 -17.29 -23.87
CA THR A 150 -15.76 -18.60 -24.04
C THR A 150 -15.09 -19.65 -23.14
N GLN A 151 -15.79 -20.75 -22.87
CA GLN A 151 -15.23 -21.86 -22.07
C GLN A 151 -13.93 -22.41 -22.70
N ALA A 152 -13.85 -22.50 -24.03
CA ALA A 152 -12.67 -23.00 -24.71
C ALA A 152 -11.46 -22.06 -24.56
N GLU A 153 -11.66 -20.75 -24.66
CA GLU A 153 -10.61 -19.74 -24.43
C GLU A 153 -10.15 -19.72 -22.96
N PHE A 154 -11.06 -19.83 -22.01
CA PHE A 154 -10.76 -19.94 -20.60
C PHE A 154 -9.84 -21.14 -20.31
N GLU A 155 -10.18 -22.34 -20.81
CA GLU A 155 -9.35 -23.53 -20.58
C GLU A 155 -7.98 -23.41 -21.27
N ALA A 156 -7.89 -22.78 -22.42
CA ALA A 156 -6.63 -22.51 -23.10
C ALA A 156 -5.73 -21.55 -22.31
N GLU A 157 -6.28 -20.42 -21.82
CA GLU A 157 -5.52 -19.44 -21.02
C GLU A 157 -5.13 -20.01 -19.65
N LYS A 158 -6.03 -20.70 -18.97
CA LYS A 158 -5.75 -21.41 -17.72
C LYS A 158 -4.59 -22.39 -17.86
N LYS A 159 -4.56 -23.17 -18.94
CA LYS A 159 -3.45 -24.09 -19.20
C LYS A 159 -2.12 -23.37 -19.40
N LYS A 160 -2.11 -22.22 -20.08
CA LYS A 160 -0.90 -21.40 -20.24
C LYS A 160 -0.41 -20.87 -18.89
N ILE A 161 -1.32 -20.23 -18.10
CA ILE A 161 -0.98 -19.69 -16.79
C ILE A 161 -0.43 -20.78 -15.86
N LEU A 162 -1.01 -21.97 -15.87
CA LEU A 162 -0.56 -23.09 -15.03
C LEU A 162 0.77 -23.68 -15.48
N ALA A 163 1.12 -23.56 -16.76
CA ALA A 163 2.39 -24.07 -17.32
C ALA A 163 3.59 -23.14 -17.09
N GLU A 164 3.37 -21.87 -16.75
CA GLU A 164 4.43 -20.93 -16.41
C GLU A 164 5.12 -21.36 -15.09
N LYS A 165 6.46 -21.52 -15.12
CA LYS A 165 7.30 -21.90 -13.98
C LYS A 165 7.75 -20.69 -13.18
#